data_d656887806a39d909c4e000ca244f470
#
_entry.id   d656887806a39d909c4e000ca244f470
#
_cell.length_a   1.000
_cell.length_b   1.000
_cell.length_c   1.000
_cell.angle_alpha   90.00
_cell.angle_beta   90.00
_cell.angle_gamma   90.00
#
_symmetry.space_group_name_H-M   'P 1'
#
loop_
_entity.id
_entity.type
_entity.pdbx_description
1 polymer ?
#
loop_
_entity_poly.entity_id
_entity_poly.type
_entity_poly.pdbx_seq_one_letter_code
_entity_poly.pdbx_strand_id
1 'polypeptide(L)'
;MRLLAISDLHLSHAANRDGLDALPAHPDDWLILAGDVGEKPEHLVYALDRLTTRFARVIWTPGNHDLWCPPDAPDRTRGQARYDELVAICRSYGVLTPEDPYEPFSAPVLKCSRAPVHPSTAAPAHSSTEAREHQSTGAPEHQAIYICPLFLLFDYSFHPRGITDPVAWARETGVVCGDEWMISPEPWPSRTAWCHARVEATEAR
;
A
#
# COMPACT_ATOMS: atom_id res chain seq x y z
N MET A 1 -12.71 13.83 -9.33
CA MET A 1 -12.31 12.67 -8.49
C MET A 1 -10.88 12.31 -8.83
N ARG A 2 -9.99 12.29 -7.84
CA ARG A 2 -8.59 11.91 -7.92
C ARG A 2 -8.36 10.72 -6.99
N LEU A 3 -7.31 9.95 -7.23
CA LEU A 3 -6.78 8.97 -6.30
C LEU A 3 -5.53 9.57 -5.68
N LEU A 4 -5.56 9.77 -4.38
CA LEU A 4 -4.48 10.32 -3.57
C LEU A 4 -3.91 9.22 -2.68
N ALA A 5 -2.69 9.36 -2.21
CA ALA A 5 -2.07 8.41 -1.30
C ALA A 5 -1.26 9.14 -0.22
N ILE A 6 -1.23 8.55 0.97
CA ILE A 6 -0.39 8.95 2.08
C ILE A 6 0.09 7.71 2.82
N SER A 7 1.32 7.71 3.30
CA SER A 7 1.92 6.65 4.13
C SER A 7 2.72 7.26 5.27
N ASP A 8 3.25 6.41 6.15
CA ASP A 8 4.24 6.77 7.18
C ASP A 8 3.77 7.90 8.10
N LEU A 9 2.52 7.84 8.52
CA LEU A 9 1.94 8.86 9.42
C LEU A 9 2.60 8.85 10.79
N HIS A 10 2.99 7.68 11.32
CA HIS A 10 3.64 7.52 12.62
C HIS A 10 3.00 8.40 13.71
N LEU A 11 1.71 8.21 13.94
CA LEU A 11 0.90 9.08 14.82
C LEU A 11 1.24 8.98 16.31
N SER A 12 2.24 8.20 16.68
CA SER A 12 2.92 8.28 17.98
C SER A 12 3.56 9.67 18.19
N HIS A 13 3.96 10.35 17.11
CA HIS A 13 4.54 11.70 17.16
C HIS A 13 3.46 12.79 17.11
N ALA A 14 3.52 13.74 18.06
CA ALA A 14 2.53 14.83 18.15
C ALA A 14 2.50 15.69 16.88
N ALA A 15 3.67 16.06 16.34
CA ALA A 15 3.76 16.87 15.12
C ALA A 15 3.06 16.22 13.92
N ASN A 16 3.07 14.88 13.83
CA ASN A 16 2.40 14.17 12.75
C ASN A 16 0.87 14.20 12.94
N ARG A 17 0.39 14.14 14.19
CA ARG A 17 -1.04 14.34 14.48
C ARG A 17 -1.50 15.73 14.10
N ASP A 18 -0.72 16.76 14.45
CA ASP A 18 -1.02 18.16 14.06
C ASP A 18 -1.05 18.31 12.54
N GLY A 19 -0.12 17.65 11.82
CA GLY A 19 -0.09 17.61 10.35
C GLY A 19 -1.33 16.94 9.76
N LEU A 20 -1.76 15.82 10.34
CA LEU A 20 -2.98 15.13 9.91
C LEU A 20 -4.24 15.97 10.21
N ASP A 21 -4.28 16.66 11.36
CA ASP A 21 -5.40 17.54 11.71
C ASP A 21 -5.52 18.73 10.75
N ALA A 22 -4.40 19.23 10.24
CA ALA A 22 -4.34 20.32 9.26
C ALA A 22 -4.62 19.88 7.81
N LEU A 23 -4.73 18.58 7.53
CA LEU A 23 -4.97 18.07 6.17
C LEU A 23 -6.31 18.59 5.64
N PRO A 24 -6.34 19.22 4.44
CA PRO A 24 -7.59 19.74 3.87
C PRO A 24 -8.56 18.62 3.46
N ALA A 25 -9.84 18.97 3.40
CA ALA A 25 -10.86 18.04 2.91
C ALA A 25 -10.84 17.93 1.38
N HIS A 26 -11.04 16.72 0.89
CA HIS A 26 -11.13 16.36 -0.54
C HIS A 26 -12.36 15.45 -0.75
N PRO A 27 -13.59 15.98 -0.58
CA PRO A 27 -14.80 15.17 -0.49
C PRO A 27 -15.17 14.41 -1.77
N ASP A 28 -14.57 14.79 -2.90
CA ASP A 28 -14.77 14.12 -4.19
C ASP A 28 -13.63 13.15 -4.56
N ASP A 29 -12.61 13.02 -3.71
CA ASP A 29 -11.41 12.24 -4.01
C ASP A 29 -11.32 10.98 -3.16
N TRP A 30 -10.58 9.98 -3.64
CA TRP A 30 -10.26 8.77 -2.91
C TRP A 30 -8.87 8.88 -2.30
N LEU A 31 -8.69 8.28 -1.12
CA LEU A 31 -7.41 8.22 -0.43
C LEU A 31 -6.97 6.78 -0.22
N ILE A 32 -5.73 6.47 -0.60
CA ILE A 32 -5.01 5.28 -0.17
C ILE A 32 -4.21 5.64 1.07
N LEU A 33 -4.53 5.02 2.22
CA LEU A 33 -3.76 5.05 3.45
C LEU A 33 -2.82 3.85 3.43
N ALA A 34 -1.59 4.09 2.98
CA ALA A 34 -0.62 3.06 2.61
C ALA A 34 0.30 2.66 3.77
N GLY A 35 -0.28 2.34 4.92
CA GLY A 35 0.39 1.77 6.07
C GLY A 35 1.20 2.75 6.92
N ASP A 36 1.82 2.19 7.95
CA ASP A 36 2.61 2.89 8.97
C ASP A 36 1.87 4.06 9.62
N VAL A 37 0.58 3.83 9.91
CA VAL A 37 -0.26 4.79 10.62
C VAL A 37 0.26 4.96 12.05
N GLY A 38 0.69 3.87 12.68
CA GLY A 38 1.35 3.86 13.98
C GLY A 38 1.18 2.54 14.71
N GLU A 39 1.88 2.37 15.83
CA GLU A 39 2.07 1.10 16.52
C GLU A 39 0.88 0.66 17.40
N LYS A 40 -0.20 1.45 17.43
CA LYS A 40 -1.37 1.17 18.27
C LYS A 40 -2.68 1.26 17.49
N PRO A 41 -3.70 0.42 17.80
CA PRO A 41 -5.02 0.52 17.17
C PRO A 41 -5.61 1.91 17.26
N GLU A 42 -5.38 2.60 18.39
CA GLU A 42 -5.88 3.95 18.63
C GLU A 42 -5.31 4.98 17.64
N HIS A 43 -4.11 4.74 17.07
CA HIS A 43 -3.56 5.59 16.03
C HIS A 43 -4.35 5.45 14.74
N LEU A 44 -4.74 4.22 14.38
CA LEU A 44 -5.60 3.96 13.22
C LEU A 44 -6.98 4.60 13.42
N VAL A 45 -7.61 4.39 14.57
CA VAL A 45 -8.89 5.04 14.92
C VAL A 45 -8.78 6.55 14.77
N TYR A 46 -7.73 7.18 15.34
CA TYR A 46 -7.48 8.61 15.25
C TYR A 46 -7.37 9.09 13.78
N ALA A 47 -6.69 8.32 12.93
CA ALA A 47 -6.57 8.64 11.51
C ALA A 47 -7.93 8.51 10.80
N LEU A 48 -8.67 7.42 11.03
CA LEU A 48 -9.93 7.16 10.36
C LEU A 48 -11.03 8.14 10.74
N ASP A 49 -11.12 8.59 12.00
CA ASP A 49 -12.04 9.66 12.44
C ASP A 49 -11.92 10.93 11.59
N ARG A 50 -10.73 11.20 11.06
CA ARG A 50 -10.44 12.41 10.29
C ARG A 50 -10.56 12.17 8.79
N LEU A 51 -10.00 11.07 8.32
CA LEU A 51 -9.88 10.80 6.89
C LEU A 51 -11.21 10.42 6.27
N THR A 52 -12.05 9.66 6.95
CA THR A 52 -13.37 9.25 6.41
C THR A 52 -14.36 10.40 6.29
N THR A 53 -14.16 11.50 7.03
CA THR A 53 -14.95 12.72 6.89
C THR A 53 -14.41 13.68 5.83
N ARG A 54 -13.18 13.47 5.36
CA ARG A 54 -12.49 14.38 4.42
C ARG A 54 -12.41 13.85 2.99
N PHE A 55 -12.57 12.53 2.80
CA PHE A 55 -12.46 11.87 1.50
C PHE A 55 -13.73 11.11 1.16
N ALA A 56 -14.05 11.01 -0.12
CA ALA A 56 -15.21 10.22 -0.59
C ALA A 56 -15.06 8.73 -0.28
N ARG A 57 -13.83 8.22 -0.33
CA ARG A 57 -13.48 6.83 -0.04
C ARG A 57 -12.07 6.76 0.53
N VAL A 58 -11.89 5.91 1.52
CA VAL A 58 -10.58 5.57 2.07
C VAL A 58 -10.33 4.09 1.85
N ILE A 59 -9.11 3.75 1.44
CA ILE A 59 -8.61 2.39 1.26
C ILE A 59 -7.39 2.28 2.15
N TRP A 60 -7.30 1.24 2.96
CA TRP A 60 -6.17 1.00 3.85
C TRP A 60 -5.44 -0.30 3.49
N THR A 61 -4.12 -0.29 3.62
CA THR A 61 -3.26 -1.47 3.64
C THR A 61 -2.28 -1.31 4.80
N PRO A 62 -1.92 -2.38 5.52
CA PRO A 62 -1.00 -2.25 6.64
C PRO A 62 0.43 -2.01 6.18
N GLY A 63 1.17 -1.22 6.96
CA GLY A 63 2.62 -1.21 7.00
C GLY A 63 3.16 -2.11 8.11
N ASN A 64 4.47 -2.18 8.26
CA ASN A 64 5.10 -2.98 9.31
C ASN A 64 4.83 -2.41 10.70
N HIS A 65 4.83 -1.09 10.88
CA HIS A 65 4.56 -0.44 12.17
C HIS A 65 3.14 -0.68 12.68
N ASP A 66 2.15 -0.84 11.80
CA ASP A 66 0.78 -1.18 12.21
C ASP A 66 0.71 -2.56 12.89
N LEU A 67 1.61 -3.48 12.49
CA LEU A 67 1.71 -4.84 13.02
C LEU A 67 2.66 -4.97 14.23
N TRP A 68 3.42 -3.92 14.53
CA TRP A 68 4.37 -3.94 15.62
C TRP A 68 3.68 -4.15 16.97
N CYS A 69 4.16 -5.13 17.69
CA CYS A 69 3.77 -5.44 19.06
C CYS A 69 5.01 -5.84 19.88
N PRO A 70 5.46 -5.00 20.82
CA PRO A 70 6.60 -5.33 21.65
C PRO A 70 6.42 -6.70 22.35
N PRO A 71 7.47 -7.51 22.46
CA PRO A 71 7.39 -8.83 23.09
C PRO A 71 6.94 -8.79 24.56
N ASP A 72 7.17 -7.67 25.25
CA ASP A 72 6.83 -7.42 26.64
C ASP A 72 5.44 -6.79 26.85
N ALA A 73 4.62 -6.69 25.79
CA ALA A 73 3.25 -6.21 25.87
C ALA A 73 2.23 -7.37 25.80
N PRO A 74 2.00 -8.11 26.91
CA PRO A 74 1.23 -9.36 26.91
C PRO A 74 -0.26 -9.18 26.59
N ASP A 75 -0.80 -7.99 26.85
CA ASP A 75 -2.24 -7.69 26.71
C ASP A 75 -2.60 -7.20 25.30
N ARG A 76 -1.66 -7.23 24.36
CA ARG A 76 -1.87 -6.77 22.97
C ARG A 76 -2.02 -7.94 22.03
N THR A 77 -2.93 -7.78 21.07
CA THR A 77 -3.04 -8.70 19.93
C THR A 77 -1.76 -8.71 19.11
N ARG A 78 -1.41 -9.88 18.53
CA ARG A 78 -0.16 -10.12 17.79
C ARG A 78 -0.43 -10.86 16.48
N GLY A 79 0.50 -10.77 15.56
CA GLY A 79 0.47 -11.53 14.31
C GLY A 79 -0.84 -11.35 13.54
N GLN A 80 -1.42 -12.45 13.11
CA GLN A 80 -2.69 -12.44 12.37
C GLN A 80 -3.83 -11.80 13.18
N ALA A 81 -3.92 -12.07 14.48
CA ALA A 81 -4.97 -11.47 15.33
C ALA A 81 -4.87 -9.95 15.39
N ARG A 82 -3.65 -9.40 15.34
CA ARG A 82 -3.43 -7.97 15.25
C ARG A 82 -3.92 -7.41 13.90
N TYR A 83 -3.58 -8.08 12.81
CA TYR A 83 -4.06 -7.70 11.49
C TYR A 83 -5.59 -7.74 11.41
N ASP A 84 -6.21 -8.81 11.92
CA ASP A 84 -7.68 -8.96 11.92
C ASP A 84 -8.38 -7.86 12.75
N GLU A 85 -7.80 -7.47 13.88
CA GLU A 85 -8.26 -6.32 14.67
C GLU A 85 -8.27 -5.03 13.86
N LEU A 86 -7.17 -4.73 13.16
CA LEU A 86 -7.06 -3.52 12.34
C LEU A 86 -8.03 -3.54 11.15
N VAL A 87 -8.23 -4.71 10.51
CA VAL A 87 -9.24 -4.90 9.47
C VAL A 87 -10.64 -4.63 10.02
N ALA A 88 -10.96 -5.15 11.21
CA ALA A 88 -12.25 -4.91 11.85
C ALA A 88 -12.49 -3.42 12.15
N ILE A 89 -11.47 -2.72 12.64
CA ILE A 89 -11.51 -1.27 12.83
C ILE A 89 -11.80 -0.58 11.49
N CYS A 90 -11.02 -0.82 10.44
CA CYS A 90 -11.22 -0.22 9.12
C CYS A 90 -12.66 -0.42 8.62
N ARG A 91 -13.18 -1.64 8.69
CA ARG A 91 -14.54 -1.98 8.26
C ARG A 91 -15.61 -1.24 9.06
N SER A 92 -15.41 -1.00 10.36
CA SER A 92 -16.35 -0.22 11.17
C SER A 92 -16.47 1.24 10.72
N TYR A 93 -15.47 1.76 9.99
CA TYR A 93 -15.46 3.09 9.37
C TYR A 93 -15.85 3.07 7.88
N GLY A 94 -16.21 1.91 7.31
CA GLY A 94 -16.49 1.78 5.88
C GLY A 94 -15.24 1.92 4.99
N VAL A 95 -14.06 1.70 5.56
CA VAL A 95 -12.77 1.74 4.86
C VAL A 95 -12.48 0.38 4.24
N LEU A 96 -12.08 0.37 2.96
CA LEU A 96 -11.69 -0.84 2.25
C LEU A 96 -10.32 -1.33 2.70
N THR A 97 -10.20 -2.65 2.77
CA THR A 97 -8.99 -3.34 3.25
C THR A 97 -8.52 -4.39 2.23
N PRO A 98 -7.35 -5.02 2.43
CA PRO A 98 -6.93 -6.15 1.62
C PRO A 98 -7.88 -7.35 1.62
N GLU A 99 -8.84 -7.41 2.54
CA GLU A 99 -9.81 -8.50 2.67
C GLU A 99 -11.16 -8.20 1.99
N ASP A 100 -11.31 -7.01 1.40
CA ASP A 100 -12.54 -6.58 0.75
C ASP A 100 -12.43 -6.75 -0.78
N PRO A 101 -13.55 -6.85 -1.52
CA PRO A 101 -13.51 -6.91 -2.98
C PRO A 101 -12.80 -5.70 -3.59
N TYR A 102 -12.12 -5.92 -4.71
CA TYR A 102 -11.46 -4.83 -5.42
C TYR A 102 -12.48 -3.90 -6.07
N GLU A 103 -12.36 -2.61 -5.77
CA GLU A 103 -13.31 -1.60 -6.21
C GLU A 103 -12.84 -0.94 -7.54
N PRO A 104 -13.75 -0.75 -8.50
CA PRO A 104 -13.42 -0.02 -9.70
C PRO A 104 -13.28 1.48 -9.41
N PHE A 105 -12.16 2.04 -9.79
CA PHE A 105 -11.90 3.46 -9.74
C PHE A 105 -12.15 4.08 -11.13
N SER A 106 -13.19 4.89 -11.26
CA SER A 106 -13.53 5.59 -12.50
C SER A 106 -13.09 7.05 -12.41
N ALA A 107 -11.83 7.33 -12.71
CA ALA A 107 -11.40 8.72 -12.92
C ALA A 107 -11.96 9.26 -14.23
N PRO A 108 -12.41 10.53 -14.31
CA PRO A 108 -12.63 11.16 -15.58
C PRO A 108 -11.31 11.16 -16.35
N VAL A 109 -11.33 10.63 -17.58
CA VAL A 109 -10.14 10.59 -18.44
C VAL A 109 -9.70 12.03 -18.70
N LEU A 110 -8.68 12.49 -18.00
CA LEU A 110 -7.98 13.70 -18.38
C LEU A 110 -7.32 13.39 -19.72
N LYS A 111 -7.87 13.97 -20.81
CA LYS A 111 -7.19 13.98 -22.10
C LYS A 111 -5.85 14.70 -21.85
N CYS A 112 -4.77 13.92 -21.71
CA CYS A 112 -3.43 14.49 -21.78
C CYS A 112 -3.31 15.13 -23.15
N SER A 113 -3.45 16.45 -23.21
CA SER A 113 -2.99 17.20 -24.36
C SER A 113 -1.48 16.95 -24.45
N ARG A 114 -1.07 16.19 -25.47
CA ARG A 114 0.34 16.01 -25.77
C ARG A 114 0.98 17.39 -25.79
N ALA A 115 1.89 17.64 -24.86
CA ALA A 115 2.76 18.79 -24.97
C ALA A 115 3.49 18.71 -26.33
N PRO A 116 3.60 19.80 -27.08
CA PRO A 116 4.30 19.78 -28.35
C PRO A 116 5.74 19.34 -28.10
N VAL A 117 6.11 18.23 -28.72
CA VAL A 117 7.50 17.75 -28.72
C VAL A 117 8.27 18.77 -29.58
N HIS A 118 9.15 19.58 -28.98
CA HIS A 118 10.08 20.39 -29.72
C HIS A 118 10.97 19.47 -30.58
N PRO A 119 11.08 19.68 -31.87
CA PRO A 119 11.95 18.89 -32.72
C PRO A 119 13.41 19.22 -32.34
N SER A 120 14.09 18.26 -31.72
CA SER A 120 15.54 18.30 -31.60
C SER A 120 16.15 17.98 -32.95
N THR A 121 17.03 18.88 -33.41
CA THR A 121 17.74 18.85 -34.68
C THR A 121 18.66 17.63 -34.79
N ALA A 122 18.56 16.99 -35.96
CA ALA A 122 19.57 16.20 -36.67
C ALA A 122 20.01 14.82 -36.16
N ALA A 123 19.54 13.81 -36.89
CA ALA A 123 20.34 12.66 -37.33
C ALA A 123 19.63 12.00 -38.56
N PRO A 124 20.35 11.27 -39.43
CA PRO A 124 20.05 11.16 -40.86
C PRO A 124 19.06 10.06 -41.22
N ALA A 125 18.47 10.21 -42.39
CA ALA A 125 17.50 9.34 -43.04
C ALA A 125 17.98 7.90 -43.25
N HIS A 126 17.13 6.94 -42.87
CA HIS A 126 17.06 5.61 -43.50
C HIS A 126 15.60 5.28 -43.81
N SER A 127 15.47 4.89 -45.07
CA SER A 127 14.35 4.53 -45.90
C SER A 127 13.17 3.81 -45.27
N SER A 128 11.99 4.30 -45.64
CA SER A 128 10.74 3.63 -46.05
C SER A 128 10.40 2.25 -45.47
N THR A 129 9.36 2.22 -44.62
CA THR A 129 8.35 1.15 -44.64
C THR A 129 6.99 1.79 -44.29
N GLU A 130 5.99 1.56 -45.14
CA GLU A 130 4.65 2.13 -45.06
C GLU A 130 3.98 1.87 -43.72
N ALA A 131 3.67 2.93 -43.01
CA ALA A 131 2.82 2.86 -41.81
C ALA A 131 1.36 2.72 -42.29
N ARG A 132 0.80 1.52 -42.11
CA ARG A 132 -0.65 1.32 -42.19
C ARG A 132 -1.31 2.13 -41.07
N GLU A 133 -2.04 3.17 -41.49
CA GLU A 133 -2.99 3.87 -40.62
C GLU A 133 -4.10 2.87 -40.21
N HIS A 134 -4.04 2.36 -39.01
CA HIS A 134 -5.20 1.75 -38.35
C HIS A 134 -6.07 2.90 -37.84
N GLN A 135 -7.08 3.30 -38.64
CA GLN A 135 -8.20 4.09 -38.16
C GLN A 135 -9.01 3.21 -37.17
N SER A 136 -8.71 3.33 -35.89
CA SER A 136 -9.58 2.84 -34.84
C SER A 136 -10.74 3.81 -34.65
N THR A 137 -11.87 3.53 -35.30
CA THR A 137 -13.15 4.19 -35.05
C THR A 137 -13.93 3.49 -33.93
N GLY A 138 -13.31 3.30 -32.80
CA GLY A 138 -13.97 2.86 -31.57
C GLY A 138 -13.93 4.00 -30.58
N ALA A 139 -15.09 4.33 -29.96
CA ALA A 139 -15.09 5.14 -28.76
C ALA A 139 -14.12 4.47 -27.74
N PRO A 140 -13.32 5.24 -26.98
CA PRO A 140 -12.40 4.65 -26.02
C PRO A 140 -13.23 3.80 -25.05
N GLU A 141 -13.05 2.48 -25.08
CA GLU A 141 -13.55 1.61 -24.04
C GLU A 141 -12.95 2.15 -22.74
N HIS A 142 -13.80 2.59 -21.82
CA HIS A 142 -13.39 3.01 -20.48
C HIS A 142 -12.85 1.77 -19.78
N GLN A 143 -11.55 1.58 -19.83
CA GLN A 143 -10.89 0.51 -19.11
C GLN A 143 -11.00 0.83 -17.63
N ALA A 144 -11.81 0.05 -16.91
CA ALA A 144 -11.95 0.21 -15.47
C ALA A 144 -10.60 -0.06 -14.81
N ILE A 145 -10.15 0.88 -13.99
CA ILE A 145 -8.96 0.70 -13.13
C ILE A 145 -9.48 0.14 -11.81
N TYR A 146 -8.95 -1.01 -11.39
CA TYR A 146 -9.28 -1.58 -10.09
C TYR A 146 -8.18 -1.24 -9.09
N ILE A 147 -8.59 -0.80 -7.90
CA ILE A 147 -7.66 -0.57 -6.80
C ILE A 147 -7.61 -1.83 -5.96
N CYS A 148 -6.44 -2.45 -5.90
CA CYS A 148 -6.18 -3.70 -5.21
C CYS A 148 -5.26 -3.46 -4.02
N PRO A 149 -5.79 -3.17 -2.82
CA PRO A 149 -4.96 -3.12 -1.62
C PRO A 149 -4.44 -4.52 -1.33
N LEU A 150 -3.14 -4.64 -1.11
CA LEU A 150 -2.50 -5.91 -0.81
C LEU A 150 -1.83 -5.84 0.57
N PHE A 151 -1.96 -6.93 1.31
CA PHE A 151 -1.15 -7.18 2.50
C PHE A 151 -0.20 -8.33 2.21
N LEU A 152 1.06 -8.01 2.05
CA LEU A 152 2.15 -8.97 1.87
C LEU A 152 3.24 -8.70 2.91
N LEU A 153 3.91 -9.77 3.30
CA LEU A 153 5.11 -9.73 4.13
C LEU A 153 6.32 -10.09 3.25
N PHE A 154 7.52 -10.02 3.80
CA PHE A 154 8.73 -10.45 3.13
C PHE A 154 9.14 -11.86 3.58
N ASP A 155 9.65 -12.67 2.65
CA ASP A 155 10.03 -14.07 2.86
C ASP A 155 11.54 -14.29 2.92
N TYR A 156 12.32 -13.20 2.85
CA TYR A 156 13.79 -13.17 2.81
C TYR A 156 14.40 -13.80 1.55
N SER A 157 13.63 -14.09 0.50
CA SER A 157 14.16 -14.66 -0.75
C SER A 157 15.04 -13.68 -1.51
N PHE A 158 14.89 -12.38 -1.30
CA PHE A 158 15.71 -11.33 -1.91
C PHE A 158 16.98 -11.09 -1.10
N HIS A 159 18.02 -11.87 -1.38
CA HIS A 159 19.33 -11.78 -0.73
C HIS A 159 20.47 -12.09 -1.72
N PRO A 160 21.75 -11.74 -1.42
CA PRO A 160 22.87 -12.10 -2.28
C PRO A 160 23.03 -13.61 -2.45
N ARG A 161 23.49 -14.02 -3.63
CA ARG A 161 23.71 -15.45 -3.93
C ARG A 161 24.72 -16.05 -2.95
N GLY A 162 24.43 -17.28 -2.49
CA GLY A 162 25.30 -18.04 -1.58
C GLY A 162 25.06 -17.78 -0.10
N ILE A 163 24.12 -16.89 0.25
CA ILE A 163 23.65 -16.73 1.62
C ILE A 163 22.57 -17.76 1.91
N THR A 164 22.75 -18.54 2.96
CA THR A 164 21.79 -19.57 3.39
C THR A 164 20.87 -19.11 4.51
N ASP A 165 21.34 -18.16 5.34
CA ASP A 165 20.57 -17.51 6.37
C ASP A 165 20.72 -15.99 6.23
N PRO A 166 19.81 -15.33 5.51
CA PRO A 166 19.90 -13.90 5.25
C PRO A 166 19.71 -13.05 6.51
N VAL A 167 18.98 -13.54 7.52
CA VAL A 167 18.76 -12.81 8.77
C VAL A 167 20.04 -12.84 9.63
N ALA A 168 20.67 -14.01 9.78
CA ALA A 168 21.96 -14.12 10.47
C ALA A 168 23.04 -13.31 9.78
N TRP A 169 23.13 -13.40 8.44
CA TRP A 169 24.08 -12.63 7.64
C TRP A 169 23.89 -11.11 7.82
N ALA A 170 22.66 -10.61 7.79
CA ALA A 170 22.37 -9.19 8.02
C ALA A 170 22.86 -8.73 9.41
N ARG A 171 22.60 -9.53 10.45
CA ARG A 171 23.05 -9.26 11.82
C ARG A 171 24.58 -9.23 11.93
N GLU A 172 25.27 -10.17 11.31
CA GLU A 172 26.74 -10.23 11.27
C GLU A 172 27.36 -9.03 10.57
N THR A 173 26.66 -8.47 9.58
CA THR A 173 27.08 -7.23 8.88
C THR A 173 26.64 -5.95 9.59
N GLY A 174 26.02 -6.05 10.78
CA GLY A 174 25.56 -4.93 11.59
C GLY A 174 24.22 -4.34 11.17
N VAL A 175 23.48 -4.99 10.25
CA VAL A 175 22.14 -4.59 9.86
C VAL A 175 21.13 -5.26 10.79
N VAL A 176 20.28 -4.44 11.43
CA VAL A 176 19.27 -4.87 12.38
C VAL A 176 17.93 -4.30 11.93
N CYS A 177 16.95 -5.20 11.74
CA CYS A 177 15.58 -4.80 11.39
C CYS A 177 14.66 -4.94 12.62
N GLY A 178 13.94 -3.89 12.97
CA GLY A 178 13.02 -3.87 14.11
C GLY A 178 11.90 -4.92 13.99
N ASP A 179 11.49 -5.24 12.77
CA ASP A 179 10.43 -6.21 12.48
C ASP A 179 10.75 -7.62 13.00
N GLU A 180 12.08 -7.93 13.12
CA GLU A 180 12.53 -9.22 13.65
C GLU A 180 12.06 -9.49 15.10
N TRP A 181 11.80 -8.44 15.86
CA TRP A 181 11.32 -8.51 17.24
C TRP A 181 9.90 -8.04 17.43
N MET A 182 9.46 -7.12 16.57
CA MET A 182 8.20 -6.40 16.74
C MET A 182 7.02 -7.06 16.02
N ILE A 183 7.29 -7.90 14.99
CA ILE A 183 6.24 -8.61 14.25
C ILE A 183 6.25 -10.08 14.66
N SER A 184 5.24 -10.47 15.45
CA SER A 184 4.96 -11.87 15.74
C SER A 184 4.38 -12.56 14.52
N PRO A 185 4.79 -13.77 14.16
CA PRO A 185 4.18 -14.53 13.07
C PRO A 185 2.90 -15.29 13.48
N GLU A 186 2.49 -15.24 14.74
CA GLU A 186 1.35 -16.06 15.25
C GLU A 186 0.08 -15.92 14.38
N PRO A 187 -0.62 -17.04 14.09
CA PRO A 187 -0.39 -18.42 14.55
C PRO A 187 0.59 -19.21 13.67
N TRP A 188 1.27 -18.58 12.72
CA TRP A 188 2.17 -19.21 11.78
C TRP A 188 3.50 -19.59 12.44
N PRO A 189 4.19 -20.67 11.97
CA PRO A 189 5.46 -21.09 12.58
C PRO A 189 6.61 -20.09 12.31
N SER A 190 6.48 -19.22 11.30
CA SER A 190 7.45 -18.19 10.95
C SER A 190 6.82 -17.06 10.13
N ARG A 191 7.50 -15.92 10.03
CA ARG A 191 7.08 -14.83 9.13
C ARG A 191 7.08 -15.25 7.66
N THR A 192 8.04 -16.05 7.23
CA THR A 192 8.06 -16.63 5.89
C THR A 192 6.80 -17.47 5.62
N ALA A 193 6.40 -18.33 6.57
CA ALA A 193 5.17 -19.10 6.42
C ALA A 193 3.93 -18.21 6.36
N TRP A 194 3.88 -17.16 7.15
CA TRP A 194 2.81 -16.15 7.08
C TRP A 194 2.82 -15.41 5.76
N CYS A 195 4.00 -14.99 5.26
CA CYS A 195 4.15 -14.36 3.94
C CYS A 195 3.58 -15.25 2.84
N HIS A 196 3.97 -16.52 2.78
CA HIS A 196 3.47 -17.46 1.76
C HIS A 196 1.94 -17.63 1.85
N ALA A 197 1.38 -17.77 3.05
CA ALA A 197 -0.06 -17.85 3.23
C ALA A 197 -0.79 -16.57 2.75
N ARG A 198 -0.19 -15.38 2.94
CA ARG A 198 -0.73 -14.12 2.42
C ARG A 198 -0.68 -14.04 0.89
N VAL A 199 0.41 -14.53 0.29
CA VAL A 199 0.53 -14.62 -1.17
C VAL A 199 -0.56 -15.54 -1.73
N GLU A 200 -0.69 -16.76 -1.22
CA GLU A 200 -1.72 -17.72 -1.64
C GLU A 200 -3.14 -17.13 -1.51
N ALA A 201 -3.45 -16.48 -0.38
CA ALA A 201 -4.74 -15.83 -0.18
C ALA A 201 -4.99 -14.68 -1.18
N THR A 202 -3.94 -13.96 -1.58
CA THR A 202 -4.02 -12.87 -2.54
C THR A 202 -4.21 -13.38 -3.98
N GLU A 203 -3.50 -14.46 -4.36
CA GLU A 203 -3.61 -15.08 -5.68
C GLU A 203 -4.98 -15.76 -5.92
N ALA A 204 -5.64 -16.19 -4.85
CA ALA A 204 -6.96 -16.82 -4.90
C ALA A 204 -8.13 -15.83 -5.12
N ARG A 205 -7.87 -14.52 -5.11
CA ARG A 205 -8.86 -13.42 -5.22
C ARG A 205 -8.91 -12.83 -6.62
#